data_6f7280bcfdfffc448db3de358441a716
#
_entry.id   6f7280bcfdfffc448db3de358441a716
#
_cell.length_a   1.000
_cell.length_b   1.000
_cell.length_c   1.000
_cell.angle_alpha   90.00
_cell.angle_beta   90.00
_cell.angle_gamma   90.00
#
_symmetry.space_group_name_H-M   'P 1'
#
loop_
_entity.id
_entity.type
_entity.pdbx_description
1 polymer ?
#
loop_
_entity_poly.entity_id
_entity_poly.type
_entity_poly.pdbx_seq_one_letter_code
_entity_poly.pdbx_strand_id
1 'polypeptide(L)'
;MAEYQQALLEHIEESAGRIAPAYIDTVYFGGGTPSLLTPHELGDFIRQVREQWPDAPLEEVTVEANPDDLSLSYLATLRREGANRLSIGIQSFLDRDLQWMHRRHDARTAVEAVKAARRAGFGNLSIDLIYGVPQMTPEEWRYNLEHALELQPEHISAYHLTIEPVSYTHLTLPT
;
A
#
# COMPACT_ATOMS: atom_id res chain seq x y z
N MET A 1 3.75 7.26 -17.75
CA MET A 1 4.14 7.38 -16.33
C MET A 1 4.77 8.75 -16.05
N ALA A 2 5.81 9.19 -16.77
CA ALA A 2 6.45 10.50 -16.55
C ALA A 2 5.49 11.71 -16.63
N GLU A 3 4.58 11.74 -17.60
CA GLU A 3 3.58 12.82 -17.71
C GLU A 3 2.62 12.86 -16.51
N TYR A 4 2.22 11.69 -16.00
CA TYR A 4 1.36 11.60 -14.82
C TYR A 4 2.08 12.08 -13.56
N GLN A 5 3.34 11.67 -13.38
CA GLN A 5 4.17 12.12 -12.27
C GLN A 5 4.36 13.64 -12.31
N GLN A 6 4.69 14.20 -13.47
CA GLN A 6 4.86 15.63 -13.67
C GLN A 6 3.57 16.40 -13.32
N ALA A 7 2.42 15.93 -13.81
CA ALA A 7 1.13 16.55 -13.51
C ALA A 7 0.80 16.55 -12.00
N LEU A 8 1.15 15.48 -11.27
CA LEU A 8 0.96 15.44 -9.82
C LEU A 8 1.89 16.41 -9.07
N LEU A 9 3.15 16.52 -9.49
CA LEU A 9 4.10 17.47 -8.91
C LEU A 9 3.63 18.92 -9.11
N GLU A 10 3.19 19.26 -10.33
CA GLU A 10 2.59 20.57 -10.65
C GLU A 10 1.33 20.83 -9.81
N HIS A 11 0.49 19.80 -9.60
CA HIS A 11 -0.71 19.94 -8.78
C HIS A 11 -0.38 20.18 -7.29
N ILE A 12 0.67 19.58 -6.76
CA ILE A 12 1.16 19.87 -5.40
C ILE A 12 1.58 21.35 -5.30
N GLU A 13 2.34 21.84 -6.27
CA GLU A 13 2.80 23.22 -6.31
C GLU A 13 1.65 24.22 -6.42
N GLU A 14 0.68 23.98 -7.32
CA GLU A 14 -0.52 24.79 -7.43
C GLU A 14 -1.39 24.79 -6.16
N SER A 15 -1.47 23.62 -5.49
CA SER A 15 -2.24 23.47 -4.25
C SER A 15 -1.60 24.24 -3.10
N ALA A 16 -0.28 24.30 -3.04
CA ALA A 16 0.44 25.06 -2.03
C ALA A 16 0.11 26.57 -2.06
N GLY A 17 -0.13 27.11 -3.24
CA GLY A 17 -0.57 28.51 -3.40
C GLY A 17 -2.02 28.78 -2.95
N ARG A 18 -2.83 27.75 -2.78
CA ARG A 18 -4.27 27.84 -2.43
C ARG A 18 -4.58 27.44 -0.99
N ILE A 19 -3.78 26.53 -0.47
CA ILE A 19 -3.94 26.01 0.90
C ILE A 19 -3.01 26.82 1.78
N ALA A 20 -3.55 27.71 2.60
CA ALA A 20 -2.73 28.38 3.62
C ALA A 20 -2.01 27.34 4.46
N PRO A 21 -0.75 27.57 4.87
CA PRO A 21 0.07 26.57 5.55
C PRO A 21 -0.57 26.18 6.87
N ALA A 22 -1.51 25.27 6.76
CA ALA A 22 -1.90 24.47 7.88
C ALA A 22 -0.84 23.40 8.06
N TYR A 23 -0.84 22.78 9.13
CA TYR A 23 -0.04 21.69 9.55
C TYR A 23 -0.22 20.50 8.62
N ILE A 24 0.83 20.02 7.97
CA ILE A 24 0.83 18.76 7.22
C ILE A 24 1.57 17.71 8.04
N ASP A 25 0.83 16.82 8.65
CA ASP A 25 1.38 15.76 9.49
C ASP A 25 1.66 14.49 8.68
N THR A 26 0.85 14.23 7.67
CA THR A 26 0.88 12.97 6.95
C THR A 26 0.88 13.15 5.45
N VAL A 27 1.58 12.24 4.76
CA VAL A 27 1.48 12.01 3.30
C VAL A 27 1.10 10.56 3.08
N TYR A 28 0.08 10.34 2.26
CA TYR A 28 -0.41 9.01 1.96
C TYR A 28 -0.42 8.76 0.45
N PHE A 29 0.37 7.79 0.02
CA PHE A 29 0.36 7.29 -1.35
C PHE A 29 -0.58 6.10 -1.44
N GLY A 30 -1.75 6.31 -2.03
CA GLY A 30 -2.79 5.31 -2.18
C GLY A 30 -3.50 5.39 -3.52
N GLY A 31 -4.38 4.42 -3.76
CA GLY A 31 -5.13 4.29 -5.01
C GLY A 31 -4.29 3.68 -6.14
N GLY A 32 -4.89 2.84 -6.96
CA GLY A 32 -4.15 2.05 -7.94
C GLY A 32 -3.10 1.16 -7.26
N THR A 33 -1.84 1.32 -7.61
CA THR A 33 -0.74 0.55 -7.02
C THR A 33 0.51 1.43 -6.90
N PRO A 34 0.67 2.19 -5.81
CA PRO A 34 1.81 3.10 -5.64
C PRO A 34 3.18 2.41 -5.69
N SER A 35 3.27 1.14 -5.28
CA SER A 35 4.50 0.34 -5.34
C SER A 35 5.01 0.02 -6.76
N LEU A 36 4.25 0.38 -7.80
CA LEU A 36 4.72 0.35 -9.20
C LEU A 36 5.63 1.54 -9.53
N LEU A 37 5.57 2.61 -8.76
CA LEU A 37 6.51 3.71 -8.86
C LEU A 37 7.85 3.29 -8.24
N THR A 38 8.93 3.80 -8.80
CA THR A 38 10.23 3.61 -8.17
C THR A 38 10.29 4.37 -6.84
N PRO A 39 11.12 3.92 -5.87
CA PRO A 39 11.31 4.65 -4.62
C PRO A 39 11.75 6.10 -4.82
N HIS A 40 12.51 6.41 -5.87
CA HIS A 40 12.96 7.75 -6.20
C HIS A 40 11.81 8.64 -6.68
N GLU A 41 10.90 8.10 -7.52
CA GLU A 41 9.70 8.82 -7.96
C GLU A 41 8.79 9.17 -6.77
N LEU A 42 8.61 8.24 -5.82
CA LEU A 42 7.90 8.52 -4.57
C LEU A 42 8.64 9.55 -3.71
N GLY A 43 9.98 9.49 -3.69
CA GLY A 43 10.84 10.46 -3.02
C GLY A 43 10.72 11.87 -3.60
N ASP A 44 10.51 12.02 -4.92
CA ASP A 44 10.28 13.31 -5.55
C ASP A 44 9.04 14.00 -4.99
N PHE A 45 7.93 13.27 -4.84
CA PHE A 45 6.71 13.80 -4.21
C PHE A 45 6.94 14.21 -2.75
N ILE A 46 7.66 13.39 -1.98
CA ILE A 46 7.95 13.70 -0.57
C ILE A 46 8.80 14.98 -0.48
N ARG A 47 9.79 15.13 -1.35
CA ARG A 47 10.63 16.34 -1.42
C ARG A 47 9.80 17.55 -1.80
N GLN A 48 8.95 17.45 -2.83
CA GLN A 48 8.09 18.54 -3.26
C GLN A 48 7.18 19.01 -2.12
N VAL A 49 6.59 18.09 -1.36
CA VAL A 49 5.79 18.46 -0.18
C VAL A 49 6.63 19.22 0.84
N ARG A 50 7.85 18.75 1.15
CA ARG A 50 8.73 19.42 2.10
C ARG A 50 9.21 20.80 1.62
N GLU A 51 9.38 20.98 0.32
CA GLU A 51 9.76 22.27 -0.27
C GLU A 51 8.63 23.29 -0.21
N GLN A 52 7.39 22.84 -0.47
CA GLN A 52 6.21 23.70 -0.43
C GLN A 52 5.78 24.04 1.00
N TRP A 53 5.98 23.12 1.95
CA TRP A 53 5.63 23.28 3.36
C TRP A 53 6.83 22.95 4.26
N PRO A 54 7.84 23.82 4.34
CA PRO A 54 9.09 23.53 5.06
C PRO A 54 8.90 23.27 6.56
N ASP A 55 7.85 23.83 7.15
CA ASP A 55 7.53 23.64 8.57
C ASP A 55 6.64 22.39 8.82
N ALA A 56 6.30 21.63 7.76
CA ALA A 56 5.51 20.43 7.88
C ALA A 56 6.30 19.31 8.60
N PRO A 57 5.81 18.76 9.70
CA PRO A 57 6.53 17.73 10.46
C PRO A 57 6.67 16.43 9.68
N LEU A 58 5.71 16.11 8.80
CA LEU A 58 5.60 14.85 8.06
C LEU A 58 5.90 13.64 8.97
N GLU A 59 5.14 13.53 10.04
CA GLU A 59 5.31 12.46 11.03
C GLU A 59 5.06 11.08 10.45
N GLU A 60 4.12 10.99 9.50
CA GLU A 60 3.83 9.76 8.79
C GLU A 60 3.85 9.96 7.27
N VAL A 61 4.62 9.12 6.61
CA VAL A 61 4.63 8.98 5.15
C VAL A 61 4.33 7.52 4.82
N THR A 62 3.07 7.27 4.41
CA THR A 62 2.55 5.94 4.13
C THR A 62 2.58 5.65 2.64
N VAL A 63 2.97 4.42 2.29
CA VAL A 63 2.88 3.89 0.92
C VAL A 63 2.09 2.59 0.92
N GLU A 64 1.02 2.52 0.10
CA GLU A 64 0.35 1.26 -0.23
C GLU A 64 1.21 0.42 -1.17
N ALA A 65 1.28 -0.88 -0.90
CA ALA A 65 2.12 -1.77 -1.68
C ALA A 65 1.55 -3.17 -1.82
N ASN A 66 1.83 -3.79 -2.97
CA ASN A 66 1.61 -5.22 -3.15
C ASN A 66 2.85 -6.00 -2.70
N PRO A 67 2.68 -7.19 -2.08
CA PRO A 67 3.80 -8.00 -1.60
C PRO A 67 4.87 -8.31 -2.65
N ASP A 68 4.47 -8.59 -3.89
CA ASP A 68 5.35 -8.95 -4.99
C ASP A 68 6.21 -7.78 -5.52
N ASP A 69 5.89 -6.54 -5.17
CA ASP A 69 6.69 -5.36 -5.53
C ASP A 69 7.78 -5.05 -4.47
N LEU A 70 7.75 -5.69 -3.30
CA LEU A 70 8.53 -5.35 -2.11
C LEU A 70 9.84 -6.12 -2.00
N SER A 71 10.80 -5.85 -2.88
CA SER A 71 12.17 -6.35 -2.66
C SER A 71 12.88 -5.58 -1.53
N LEU A 72 13.85 -6.22 -0.88
CA LEU A 72 14.64 -5.57 0.19
C LEU A 72 15.35 -4.29 -0.33
N SER A 73 15.83 -4.30 -1.57
CA SER A 73 16.49 -3.13 -2.18
C SER A 73 15.50 -1.99 -2.42
N TYR A 74 14.29 -2.29 -2.92
CA TYR A 74 13.20 -1.34 -3.08
C TYR A 74 12.86 -0.68 -1.74
N LEU A 75 12.61 -1.51 -0.72
CA LEU A 75 12.22 -1.08 0.61
C LEU A 75 13.30 -0.23 1.30
N ALA A 76 14.57 -0.64 1.22
CA ALA A 76 15.67 0.11 1.78
C ALA A 76 15.84 1.49 1.12
N THR A 77 15.60 1.59 -0.18
CA THR A 77 15.61 2.86 -0.90
C THR A 77 14.40 3.71 -0.51
N LEU A 78 13.20 3.13 -0.52
CA LEU A 78 11.97 3.82 -0.13
C LEU A 78 12.06 4.41 1.29
N ARG A 79 12.66 3.66 2.22
CA ARG A 79 12.90 4.12 3.59
C ARG A 79 13.83 5.33 3.62
N ARG A 80 14.88 5.36 2.79
CA ARG A 80 15.81 6.50 2.67
C ARG A 80 15.17 7.72 2.02
N GLU A 81 14.24 7.52 1.09
CA GLU A 81 13.46 8.60 0.45
C GLU A 81 12.45 9.24 1.41
N GLY A 82 12.20 8.65 2.58
CA GLY A 82 11.43 9.27 3.64
C GLY A 82 10.11 8.58 3.99
N ALA A 83 9.73 7.50 3.31
CA ALA A 83 8.59 6.69 3.75
C ALA A 83 8.91 6.02 5.09
N ASN A 84 7.95 6.01 6.01
CA ASN A 84 8.11 5.43 7.35
C ASN A 84 7.00 4.47 7.75
N ARG A 85 5.94 4.36 6.93
CA ARG A 85 4.85 3.41 7.10
C ARG A 85 4.53 2.71 5.78
N LEU A 86 4.15 1.43 5.85
CA LEU A 86 3.64 0.67 4.71
C LEU A 86 2.25 0.12 5.01
N SER A 87 1.34 0.14 4.01
CA SER A 87 0.11 -0.65 4.02
C SER A 87 0.27 -1.74 2.96
N ILE A 88 0.33 -3.00 3.42
CA ILE A 88 0.67 -4.14 2.55
C ILE A 88 -0.59 -4.93 2.26
N GLY A 89 -1.01 -4.94 1.00
CA GLY A 89 -2.19 -5.63 0.52
C GLY A 89 -1.99 -7.14 0.43
N ILE A 90 -1.92 -7.83 1.56
CA ILE A 90 -1.78 -9.30 1.66
C ILE A 90 -3.06 -9.99 1.20
N GLN A 91 -4.19 -9.51 1.64
CA GLN A 91 -5.57 -9.96 1.36
C GLN A 91 -5.92 -11.31 1.99
N SER A 92 -5.10 -12.34 1.87
CA SER A 92 -5.28 -13.67 2.49
C SER A 92 -3.93 -14.39 2.63
N PHE A 93 -3.84 -15.33 3.58
CA PHE A 93 -2.75 -16.30 3.69
C PHE A 93 -3.15 -17.67 3.14
N LEU A 94 -4.24 -17.75 2.40
CA LEU A 94 -4.69 -18.94 1.69
C LEU A 94 -4.53 -18.74 0.19
N ASP A 95 -3.67 -19.53 -0.45
CA ASP A 95 -3.38 -19.41 -1.88
C ASP A 95 -4.63 -19.55 -2.76
N ARG A 96 -5.61 -20.38 -2.33
CA ARG A 96 -6.90 -20.51 -3.01
C ARG A 96 -7.62 -19.15 -3.13
N ASP A 97 -7.66 -18.38 -2.04
CA ASP A 97 -8.33 -17.08 -2.00
C ASP A 97 -7.58 -16.05 -2.84
N LEU A 98 -6.24 -16.06 -2.74
CA LEU A 98 -5.38 -15.19 -3.56
C LEU A 98 -5.56 -15.47 -5.05
N GLN A 99 -5.59 -16.73 -5.47
CA GLN A 99 -5.86 -17.14 -6.85
C GLN A 99 -7.26 -16.71 -7.30
N TRP A 100 -8.28 -16.86 -6.46
CA TRP A 100 -9.65 -16.44 -6.77
C TRP A 100 -9.72 -14.92 -6.96
N MET A 101 -8.99 -14.13 -6.15
CA MET A 101 -8.87 -12.67 -6.27
C MET A 101 -7.90 -12.23 -7.38
N HIS A 102 -7.37 -13.14 -8.18
CA HIS A 102 -6.37 -12.86 -9.23
C HIS A 102 -5.13 -12.10 -8.72
N ARG A 103 -4.71 -12.40 -7.49
CA ARG A 103 -3.48 -11.82 -6.93
C ARG A 103 -2.25 -12.45 -7.56
N ARG A 104 -1.20 -11.64 -7.79
CA ARG A 104 0.08 -12.09 -8.38
C ARG A 104 0.95 -12.84 -7.39
N HIS A 105 0.82 -12.53 -6.10
CA HIS A 105 1.59 -13.13 -5.01
C HIS A 105 0.87 -14.35 -4.40
N ASP A 106 1.61 -15.19 -3.73
CA ASP A 106 1.16 -16.27 -2.87
C ASP A 106 1.36 -15.93 -1.37
N ALA A 107 0.87 -16.77 -0.48
CA ALA A 107 0.96 -16.59 0.97
C ALA A 107 2.43 -16.50 1.44
N ARG A 108 3.32 -17.25 0.82
CA ARG A 108 4.76 -17.23 1.14
C ARG A 108 5.37 -15.87 0.78
N THR A 109 5.09 -15.36 -0.40
CA THR A 109 5.54 -14.03 -0.85
C THR A 109 5.03 -12.93 0.08
N ALA A 110 3.77 -13.03 0.53
CA ALA A 110 3.20 -12.09 1.49
C ALA A 110 3.99 -12.06 2.81
N VAL A 111 4.30 -13.21 3.38
CA VAL A 111 5.11 -13.32 4.61
C VAL A 111 6.52 -12.76 4.41
N GLU A 112 7.18 -13.09 3.31
CA GLU A 112 8.53 -12.60 3.02
C GLU A 112 8.57 -11.10 2.79
N ALA A 113 7.53 -10.51 2.19
CA ALA A 113 7.42 -9.06 2.02
C ALA A 113 7.39 -8.32 3.38
N VAL A 114 6.60 -8.80 4.35
CA VAL A 114 6.56 -8.23 5.70
C VAL A 114 7.92 -8.34 6.39
N LYS A 115 8.56 -9.50 6.31
CA LYS A 115 9.91 -9.70 6.87
C LYS A 115 10.95 -8.81 6.20
N ALA A 116 10.85 -8.62 4.89
CA ALA A 116 11.74 -7.71 4.15
C ALA A 116 11.52 -6.25 4.58
N ALA A 117 10.28 -5.83 4.80
CA ALA A 117 9.95 -4.50 5.29
C ALA A 117 10.56 -4.25 6.69
N ARG A 118 10.45 -5.22 7.61
CA ARG A 118 11.11 -5.15 8.92
C ARG A 118 12.63 -5.04 8.80
N ARG A 119 13.25 -5.87 7.95
CA ARG A 119 14.72 -5.81 7.70
C ARG A 119 15.15 -4.47 7.10
N ALA A 120 14.30 -3.83 6.30
CA ALA A 120 14.56 -2.49 5.74
C ALA A 120 14.35 -1.35 6.74
N GLY A 121 13.90 -1.65 7.98
CA GLY A 121 13.74 -0.69 9.06
C GLY A 121 12.36 -0.01 9.12
N PHE A 122 11.33 -0.61 8.51
CA PHE A 122 9.95 -0.16 8.71
C PHE A 122 9.43 -0.68 10.05
N GLY A 123 9.21 0.25 10.99
CA GLY A 123 8.64 -0.04 12.30
C GLY A 123 7.10 0.11 12.36
N ASN A 124 6.47 0.66 11.31
CA ASN A 124 5.04 0.86 11.23
C ASN A 124 4.48 0.18 9.97
N LEU A 125 3.83 -0.97 10.16
CA LEU A 125 3.25 -1.78 9.10
C LEU A 125 1.76 -1.97 9.32
N SER A 126 0.97 -1.77 8.28
CA SER A 126 -0.42 -2.22 8.18
C SER A 126 -0.49 -3.43 7.28
N ILE A 127 -1.28 -4.42 7.67
CA ILE A 127 -1.64 -5.57 6.85
C ILE A 127 -3.11 -5.44 6.48
N ASP A 128 -3.39 -5.49 5.17
CA ASP A 128 -4.75 -5.42 4.67
C ASP A 128 -5.21 -6.84 4.33
N LEU A 129 -6.36 -7.25 4.89
CA LEU A 129 -7.00 -8.55 4.71
C LEU A 129 -8.40 -8.38 4.13
N ILE A 130 -8.83 -9.36 3.34
CA ILE A 130 -10.19 -9.43 2.80
C ILE A 130 -10.88 -10.68 3.34
N TYR A 131 -12.06 -10.49 3.94
CA TYR A 131 -12.93 -11.57 4.36
C TYR A 131 -14.21 -11.64 3.50
N GLY A 132 -14.95 -12.77 3.60
CA GLY A 132 -16.14 -12.97 2.79
C GLY A 132 -15.84 -13.39 1.34
N VAL A 133 -14.64 -13.87 1.08
CA VAL A 133 -14.31 -14.56 -0.18
C VAL A 133 -15.20 -15.80 -0.31
N PRO A 134 -15.72 -16.13 -1.52
CA PRO A 134 -16.56 -17.29 -1.69
C PRO A 134 -15.94 -18.56 -1.12
N GLN A 135 -16.72 -19.32 -0.35
CA GLN A 135 -16.34 -20.55 0.33
C GLN A 135 -15.35 -20.36 1.53
N MET A 136 -14.99 -19.15 1.89
CA MET A 136 -14.20 -18.90 3.11
C MET A 136 -15.02 -19.28 4.35
N THR A 137 -14.48 -20.16 5.17
CA THR A 137 -15.09 -20.53 6.46
C THR A 137 -14.66 -19.61 7.60
N PRO A 138 -15.36 -19.58 8.74
CA PRO A 138 -14.93 -18.85 9.92
C PRO A 138 -13.57 -19.29 10.44
N GLU A 139 -13.24 -20.59 10.31
CA GLU A 139 -11.95 -21.16 10.70
C GLU A 139 -10.82 -20.67 9.81
N GLU A 140 -11.06 -20.56 8.50
CA GLU A 140 -10.11 -20.01 7.53
C GLU A 140 -9.89 -18.50 7.75
N TRP A 141 -10.96 -17.76 8.10
CA TRP A 141 -10.80 -16.36 8.49
C TRP A 141 -9.97 -16.23 9.76
N ARG A 142 -10.20 -17.07 10.77
CA ARG A 142 -9.38 -17.11 11.98
C ARG A 142 -7.92 -17.42 11.66
N TYR A 143 -7.65 -18.37 10.78
CA TYR A 143 -6.32 -18.69 10.28
C TYR A 143 -5.61 -17.43 9.70
N ASN A 144 -6.30 -16.67 8.86
CA ASN A 144 -5.77 -15.42 8.30
C ASN A 144 -5.42 -14.40 9.39
N LEU A 145 -6.26 -14.24 10.40
CA LEU A 145 -6.01 -13.32 11.51
C LEU A 145 -4.82 -13.77 12.37
N GLU A 146 -4.73 -15.05 12.70
CA GLU A 146 -3.64 -15.62 13.48
C GLU A 146 -2.30 -15.43 12.77
N HIS A 147 -2.23 -15.71 11.48
CA HIS A 147 -1.02 -15.48 10.67
C HIS A 147 -0.64 -14.01 10.56
N ALA A 148 -1.62 -13.11 10.42
CA ALA A 148 -1.35 -11.69 10.46
C ALA A 148 -0.77 -11.25 11.81
N LEU A 149 -1.32 -11.74 12.92
CA LEU A 149 -0.83 -11.42 14.27
C LEU A 149 0.57 -11.98 14.54
N GLU A 150 0.92 -13.16 14.00
CA GLU A 150 2.28 -13.72 14.09
C GLU A 150 3.35 -12.81 13.46
N LEU A 151 2.96 -12.02 12.45
CA LEU A 151 3.84 -11.05 11.79
C LEU A 151 3.98 -9.75 12.57
N GLN A 152 3.21 -9.58 13.65
CA GLN A 152 3.26 -8.45 14.58
C GLN A 152 3.15 -7.08 13.86
N PRO A 153 2.12 -6.83 13.02
CA PRO A 153 1.91 -5.53 12.45
C PRO A 153 1.38 -4.55 13.51
N GLU A 154 1.61 -3.26 13.31
CA GLU A 154 1.05 -2.21 14.16
C GLU A 154 -0.43 -1.97 13.85
N HIS A 155 -0.89 -2.38 12.67
CA HIS A 155 -2.28 -2.23 12.25
C HIS A 155 -2.73 -3.39 11.35
N ILE A 156 -3.99 -3.78 11.45
CA ILE A 156 -4.66 -4.69 10.53
C ILE A 156 -5.93 -4.01 10.03
N SER A 157 -6.04 -3.87 8.70
CA SER A 157 -7.27 -3.47 8.04
C SER A 157 -8.00 -4.73 7.54
N ALA A 158 -9.28 -4.86 7.83
CA ALA A 158 -10.09 -5.98 7.37
C ALA A 158 -11.30 -5.49 6.57
N TYR A 159 -11.39 -5.90 5.32
CA TYR A 159 -12.42 -5.47 4.40
C TYR A 159 -13.33 -6.64 4.03
N HIS A 160 -14.64 -6.40 4.03
CA HIS A 160 -15.59 -7.36 3.46
C HIS A 160 -15.50 -7.31 1.93
N LEU A 161 -15.40 -8.48 1.31
CA LEU A 161 -15.48 -8.55 -0.16
C LEU A 161 -16.87 -8.15 -0.62
N THR A 162 -16.96 -7.09 -1.40
CA THR A 162 -18.19 -6.65 -2.05
C THR A 162 -18.02 -6.77 -3.56
N ILE A 163 -18.94 -7.50 -4.20
CA ILE A 163 -18.98 -7.61 -5.66
C ILE A 163 -19.93 -6.52 -6.17
N GLU A 164 -19.34 -5.45 -6.69
CA GLU A 164 -20.11 -4.35 -7.26
C GLU A 164 -20.64 -4.73 -8.65
N PRO A 165 -21.89 -4.35 -9.02
CA PRO A 165 -22.47 -4.65 -10.32
C PRO A 165 -21.62 -4.17 -11.51
N VAL A 166 -20.87 -3.10 -11.34
CA VAL A 166 -19.95 -2.55 -12.36
C VAL A 166 -18.76 -3.47 -12.61
N SER A 167 -18.27 -4.18 -11.59
CA SER A 167 -17.20 -5.17 -11.75
C SER A 167 -17.64 -6.36 -12.60
N TYR A 168 -18.92 -6.68 -12.56
CA TYR A 168 -19.51 -7.76 -13.35
C TYR A 168 -19.61 -7.43 -14.85
N THR A 169 -19.84 -6.17 -15.21
CA THR A 169 -19.96 -5.73 -16.61
C THR A 169 -18.62 -5.79 -17.34
N HIS A 170 -17.49 -5.65 -16.67
CA HIS A 170 -16.17 -5.82 -17.28
C HIS A 170 -15.76 -7.28 -17.49
N LEU A 171 -16.34 -8.21 -16.73
CA LEU A 171 -16.10 -9.66 -16.90
C LEU A 171 -16.96 -10.30 -18.02
N THR A 172 -17.96 -9.59 -18.50
CA THR A 172 -18.94 -10.10 -19.49
C THR A 172 -18.86 -9.44 -20.86
N LEU A 173 -17.90 -8.54 -21.10
CA LEU A 173 -17.68 -8.00 -22.44
C LEU A 173 -17.10 -9.13 -23.32
N PRO A 174 -17.77 -9.52 -24.40
CA PRO A 174 -17.22 -10.47 -25.34
C PRO A 174 -15.98 -9.87 -25.98
N THR A 175 -14.92 -10.66 -26.02
CA THR A 175 -13.71 -10.42 -26.79
C THR A 175 -14.01 -10.39 -28.30
#